data_eb7d3a313ffb04e80f854e725c221a25
#
_entry.id   eb7d3a313ffb04e80f854e725c221a25
#
_cell.length_a   1.000
_cell.length_b   1.000
_cell.length_c   1.000
_cell.angle_alpha   90.00
_cell.angle_beta   90.00
_cell.angle_gamma   90.00
#
_symmetry.space_group_name_H-M   'P 1'
#
loop_
_entity.id
_entity.type
_entity.pdbx_description
1 polymer ?
#
loop_
_entity_poly.entity_id
_entity_poly.type
_entity_poly.pdbx_seq_one_letter_code
_entity_poly.pdbx_strand_id
1 'polypeptide(L)'
;MIEDVLGKDGVIAKKLGSYELRPQQLDMALAIEKAIEENKHLIVEAGTGVGKSMAYLIPLIFWSVKNNKKVIISTHTKTLQEQLIKKDLPFLRNALKSVNIFAD
;
A
#
# COMPACT_ATOMS: atom_id res chain seq x y z
N MET A 1 5.61 11.06 -1.26
CA MET A 1 5.12 10.05 -2.22
C MET A 1 3.96 9.21 -1.69
N ILE A 2 4.05 8.71 -0.48
CA ILE A 2 2.92 7.97 0.12
C ILE A 2 1.68 8.85 0.23
N GLU A 3 1.84 10.11 0.60
CA GLU A 3 0.73 11.06 0.71
C GLU A 3 0.09 11.34 -0.65
N ASP A 4 0.84 11.25 -1.73
CA ASP A 4 0.29 11.43 -3.08
C ASP A 4 -0.66 10.29 -3.45
N VAL A 5 -0.55 9.16 -2.80
CA VAL A 5 -1.39 7.99 -3.05
C VAL A 5 -2.52 7.87 -2.04
N LEU A 6 -2.22 7.97 -0.76
CA LEU A 6 -3.17 7.74 0.33
C LEU A 6 -3.71 9.01 0.97
N GLY A 7 -3.20 10.18 0.63
CA GLY A 7 -3.67 11.43 1.20
C GLY A 7 -5.07 11.81 0.72
N LYS A 8 -5.57 12.92 1.24
CA LYS A 8 -6.93 13.41 0.97
C LYS A 8 -7.21 13.59 -0.53
N ASP A 9 -6.24 14.13 -1.27
CA ASP A 9 -6.37 14.34 -2.71
C ASP A 9 -5.47 13.39 -3.50
N GLY A 10 -5.16 12.24 -2.91
CA GLY A 10 -4.28 11.27 -3.52
C GLY A 10 -4.94 10.44 -4.61
N VAL A 11 -4.15 9.58 -5.23
CA VAL A 11 -4.57 8.75 -6.35
C VAL A 11 -5.73 7.83 -5.96
N ILE A 12 -5.68 7.24 -4.76
CA ILE A 12 -6.74 6.33 -4.32
C ILE A 12 -8.05 7.08 -4.12
N ALA A 13 -8.01 8.28 -3.53
CA ALA A 13 -9.20 9.09 -3.35
C ALA A 13 -9.85 9.43 -4.69
N LYS A 14 -9.05 9.78 -5.68
CA LYS A 14 -9.56 10.10 -7.01
C LYS A 14 -10.17 8.89 -7.71
N LYS A 15 -9.54 7.73 -7.56
CA LYS A 15 -10.03 6.50 -8.20
C LYS A 15 -11.35 6.02 -7.59
N LEU A 16 -11.49 6.07 -6.28
CA LEU A 16 -12.68 5.56 -5.61
C LEU A 16 -13.84 6.55 -5.60
N GLY A 17 -13.56 7.83 -5.73
CA GLY A 17 -14.60 8.86 -5.74
C GLY A 17 -15.28 9.11 -4.40
N SER A 18 -15.44 8.06 -3.59
CA SER A 18 -16.05 8.14 -2.26
C SER A 18 -15.08 7.78 -1.16
N TYR A 19 -13.79 7.90 -1.45
CA TYR A 19 -12.74 7.55 -0.49
C TYR A 19 -12.75 8.51 0.70
N GLU A 20 -12.67 7.93 1.88
CA GLU A 20 -12.49 8.69 3.11
C GLU A 20 -11.05 8.58 3.59
N LEU A 21 -10.45 9.72 3.91
CA LEU A 21 -9.12 9.72 4.48
C LEU A 21 -9.14 9.00 5.82
N ARG A 22 -8.25 8.04 5.98
CA ARG A 22 -8.09 7.27 7.20
C ARG A 22 -6.70 7.55 7.75
N PRO A 23 -6.57 8.42 8.76
CA PRO A 23 -5.25 8.79 9.29
C PRO A 23 -4.43 7.58 9.73
N GLN A 24 -5.07 6.56 10.31
CA GLN A 24 -4.37 5.36 10.75
C GLN A 24 -3.75 4.60 9.57
N GLN A 25 -4.43 4.57 8.42
CA GLN A 25 -3.91 3.94 7.22
C GLN A 25 -2.65 4.64 6.73
N LEU A 26 -2.70 5.96 6.66
CA LEU A 26 -1.55 6.76 6.24
C LEU A 26 -0.40 6.62 7.22
N ASP A 27 -0.68 6.70 8.52
CA ASP A 27 0.34 6.54 9.56
C ASP A 27 1.04 5.20 9.47
N MET A 28 0.29 4.12 9.24
CA MET A 28 0.84 2.79 9.09
C MET A 28 1.74 2.71 7.86
N ALA A 29 1.29 3.26 6.74
CA ALA A 29 2.07 3.26 5.50
C ALA A 29 3.38 4.02 5.66
N LEU A 30 3.36 5.17 6.31
CA LEU A 30 4.55 5.97 6.57
C LEU A 30 5.51 5.27 7.52
N ALA A 31 4.98 4.58 8.54
CA ALA A 31 5.81 3.80 9.46
C ALA A 31 6.52 2.65 8.74
N ILE A 32 5.83 1.98 7.83
CA ILE A 32 6.41 0.90 7.04
C ILE A 32 7.51 1.45 6.12
N GLU A 33 7.24 2.55 5.45
CA GLU A 33 8.24 3.19 4.58
C GLU A 33 9.52 3.52 5.36
N LYS A 34 9.35 4.12 6.54
CA LYS A 34 10.48 4.47 7.40
C LYS A 34 11.26 3.24 7.85
N ALA A 35 10.55 2.18 8.26
CA ALA A 35 11.21 0.95 8.69
C ALA A 35 12.05 0.33 7.57
N ILE A 36 11.52 0.33 6.35
CA ILE A 36 12.24 -0.20 5.20
C ILE A 36 13.50 0.64 4.93
N GLU A 37 13.38 1.95 4.94
CA GLU A 37 14.51 2.84 4.69
C GLU A 37 15.61 2.70 5.74
N GLU A 38 15.23 2.44 6.99
CA GLU A 38 16.16 2.31 8.09
C GLU A 38 16.63 0.87 8.33
N ASN A 39 16.19 -0.08 7.51
CA ASN A 39 16.50 -1.51 7.65
C ASN A 39 16.11 -2.05 9.02
N LYS A 40 14.92 -1.71 9.48
CA LYS A 40 14.42 -2.13 10.78
C LYS A 40 13.21 -3.03 10.65
N HIS A 41 13.00 -3.88 11.63
CA HIS A 41 11.77 -4.64 11.77
C HIS A 41 10.68 -3.72 12.31
N LEU A 42 9.43 -4.02 11.93
CA LEU A 42 8.29 -3.27 12.40
C LEU A 42 7.16 -4.22 12.75
N ILE A 43 6.57 -4.04 13.91
CA ILE A 43 5.36 -4.74 14.30
C ILE A 43 4.26 -3.67 14.46
N VAL A 44 3.16 -3.87 13.74
CA VAL A 44 2.04 -2.92 13.77
C VAL A 44 0.78 -3.65 14.17
N GLU A 45 0.05 -3.09 15.11
CA GLU A 45 -1.29 -3.53 15.44
C GLU A 45 -2.25 -2.45 14.98
N ALA A 46 -3.20 -2.82 14.13
CA ALA A 46 -4.20 -1.89 13.61
C ALA A 46 -5.57 -2.55 13.65
N GLY A 47 -6.56 -1.80 14.07
CA GLY A 47 -7.93 -2.29 14.14
C GLY A 47 -8.52 -2.58 12.76
N THR A 48 -9.65 -3.27 12.75
CA THR A 48 -10.39 -3.50 11.51
C THR A 48 -10.88 -2.18 10.94
N GLY A 49 -11.01 -2.11 9.63
CA GLY A 49 -11.54 -0.92 8.96
C GLY A 49 -10.51 0.17 8.66
N VAL A 50 -9.23 -0.01 9.02
CA VAL A 50 -8.21 1.00 8.69
C VAL A 50 -7.61 0.83 7.30
N GLY A 51 -7.93 -0.28 6.60
CA GLY A 51 -7.38 -0.51 5.26
C GLY A 51 -5.94 -0.97 5.28
N LYS A 52 -5.65 -2.01 6.06
CA LYS A 52 -4.28 -2.49 6.26
C LYS A 52 -3.59 -2.92 4.97
N SER A 53 -4.33 -3.58 4.07
CA SER A 53 -3.73 -4.07 2.83
C SER A 53 -3.14 -2.93 2.00
N MET A 54 -3.86 -1.84 1.84
CA MET A 54 -3.36 -0.68 1.12
C MET A 54 -2.17 -0.07 1.85
N ALA A 55 -2.26 -0.02 3.19
CA ALA A 55 -1.21 0.59 4.01
C ALA A 55 0.13 -0.10 3.87
N TYR A 56 0.15 -1.44 3.75
CA TYR A 56 1.44 -2.12 3.58
C TYR A 56 1.81 -2.37 2.12
N LEU A 57 0.84 -2.58 1.23
CA LEU A 57 1.15 -2.84 -0.18
C LEU A 57 1.81 -1.64 -0.86
N ILE A 58 1.32 -0.45 -0.60
CA ILE A 58 1.80 0.74 -1.30
C ILE A 58 3.29 1.01 -1.04
N PRO A 59 3.76 1.11 0.22
CA PRO A 59 5.19 1.31 0.43
C PRO A 59 6.04 0.14 -0.05
N LEU A 60 5.53 -1.09 0.05
CA LEU A 60 6.27 -2.26 -0.42
C LEU A 60 6.39 -2.27 -1.94
N ILE A 61 5.34 -1.89 -2.66
CA ILE A 61 5.38 -1.80 -4.11
C ILE A 61 6.40 -0.74 -4.54
N PHE A 62 6.36 0.44 -3.93
CA PHE A 62 7.31 1.51 -4.24
C PHE A 62 8.75 1.05 -4.03
N TRP A 63 9.01 0.41 -2.90
CA TRP A 63 10.35 -0.09 -2.60
C TRP A 63 10.79 -1.17 -3.59
N SER A 64 9.90 -2.11 -3.90
CA SER A 64 10.19 -3.21 -4.81
C SER A 64 10.56 -2.70 -6.20
N VAL A 65 9.78 -1.76 -6.72
CA VAL A 65 10.02 -1.19 -8.06
C VAL A 65 11.30 -0.36 -8.06
N LYS A 66 11.48 0.49 -7.07
CA LYS A 66 12.65 1.36 -6.98
C LYS A 66 13.95 0.58 -6.88
N ASN A 67 13.95 -0.52 -6.13
CA ASN A 67 15.17 -1.28 -5.87
C ASN A 67 15.28 -2.55 -6.71
N ASN A 68 14.31 -2.82 -7.57
CA ASN A 68 14.25 -4.02 -8.40
C ASN A 68 14.42 -5.28 -7.55
N LYS A 69 13.68 -5.37 -6.46
CA LYS A 69 13.74 -6.50 -5.53
C LYS A 69 12.37 -7.05 -5.27
N LYS A 70 12.32 -8.31 -4.86
CA LYS A 70 11.07 -9.01 -4.57
C LYS A 70 10.62 -8.75 -3.15
N VAL A 71 9.31 -8.76 -2.96
CA VAL A 71 8.67 -8.68 -1.64
C VAL A 71 7.82 -9.92 -1.47
N ILE A 72 7.88 -10.53 -0.31
CA ILE A 72 7.08 -11.70 0.03
C ILE A 72 6.03 -11.29 1.06
N ILE A 73 4.77 -11.59 0.76
CA ILE A 73 3.66 -11.32 1.66
C ILE A 73 3.05 -12.65 2.07
N SER A 74 3.05 -12.93 3.37
CA SER A 74 2.46 -14.14 3.91
C SER A 74 1.17 -13.78 4.65
N THR A 75 0.11 -14.51 4.35
CA THR A 75 -1.20 -14.29 4.98
C THR A 75 -1.69 -15.56 5.64
N HIS A 76 -2.56 -15.42 6.63
CA HIS A 76 -3.08 -16.55 7.37
C HIS A 76 -4.11 -17.38 6.61
N THR A 77 -4.90 -16.76 5.73
CA THR A 77 -6.01 -17.45 5.06
C THR A 77 -5.88 -17.38 3.54
N LYS A 78 -6.45 -18.42 2.89
CA LYS A 78 -6.54 -18.43 1.41
C LYS A 78 -7.42 -17.31 0.90
N THR A 79 -8.48 -16.97 1.63
CA THR A 79 -9.40 -15.90 1.23
C THR A 79 -8.66 -14.57 1.11
N LEU A 80 -7.85 -14.23 2.10
CA LEU A 80 -7.07 -13.00 2.06
C LEU A 80 -6.01 -13.05 0.96
N GLN A 81 -5.37 -14.20 0.77
CA GLN A 81 -4.41 -14.37 -0.29
C GLN A 81 -5.04 -14.12 -1.66
N GLU A 82 -6.21 -14.70 -1.91
CA GLU A 82 -6.92 -14.49 -3.17
C GLU A 82 -7.37 -13.05 -3.35
N GLN A 83 -7.82 -12.40 -2.26
CA GLN A 83 -8.20 -10.99 -2.32
C GLN A 83 -7.03 -10.12 -2.77
N LEU A 84 -5.84 -10.37 -2.23
CA LEU A 84 -4.65 -9.61 -2.60
C LEU A 84 -4.32 -9.78 -4.09
N ILE A 85 -4.34 -11.01 -4.57
CA ILE A 85 -3.95 -11.32 -5.95
C ILE A 85 -5.00 -10.88 -6.96
N LYS A 86 -6.29 -11.13 -6.66
CA LYS A 86 -7.37 -10.94 -7.63
C LYS A 86 -8.01 -9.55 -7.58
N LYS A 87 -7.88 -8.86 -6.45
CA LYS A 87 -8.58 -7.59 -6.23
C LYS A 87 -7.63 -6.44 -5.92
N ASP A 88 -6.85 -6.56 -4.84
CA ASP A 88 -6.05 -5.44 -4.36
C ASP A 88 -4.88 -5.09 -5.28
N LEU A 89 -4.10 -6.07 -5.70
CA LEU A 89 -2.95 -5.81 -6.57
C LEU A 89 -3.37 -5.30 -7.95
N PRO A 90 -4.38 -5.88 -8.62
CA PRO A 90 -4.85 -5.31 -9.89
C PRO A 90 -5.37 -3.89 -9.76
N PHE A 91 -6.10 -3.59 -8.67
CA PHE A 91 -6.59 -2.25 -8.42
C PHE A 91 -5.42 -1.26 -8.26
N LEU A 92 -4.43 -1.62 -7.45
CA LEU A 92 -3.27 -0.77 -7.22
C LEU A 92 -2.43 -0.58 -8.47
N ARG A 93 -2.25 -1.64 -9.25
CA ARG A 93 -1.52 -1.53 -10.51
C ARG A 93 -2.14 -0.49 -11.42
N ASN A 94 -3.47 -0.51 -11.52
CA ASN A 94 -4.19 0.46 -12.33
C ASN A 94 -4.10 1.87 -11.73
N ALA A 95 -4.32 1.99 -10.43
CA ALA A 95 -4.30 3.28 -9.75
C ALA A 95 -2.92 3.93 -9.79
N LEU A 96 -1.85 3.15 -9.60
CA LEU A 96 -0.50 3.68 -9.50
C LEU A 96 0.13 4.00 -10.85
N LYS A 97 -0.52 3.68 -11.95
CA LYS A 97 -0.03 4.09 -13.26
C LYS A 97 0.13 5.61 -13.35
N SER A 98 -0.74 6.35 -12.69
CA SER A 98 -0.73 7.80 -12.74
C SER A 98 0.44 8.43 -12.00
N VAL A 99 1.12 7.70 -11.12
CA VAL A 99 2.31 8.20 -10.45
C VAL A 99 3.60 7.70 -11.10
N ASN A 100 3.46 7.08 -12.27
CA ASN A 100 4.59 6.70 -13.12
C ASN A 100 5.56 5.72 -12.49
N ILE A 101 5.10 4.95 -11.50
CA ILE A 101 5.95 3.99 -10.80
C ILE A 101 6.23 2.74 -11.62
N PHE A 102 5.34 2.43 -12.56
CA PHE A 102 5.49 1.28 -13.46
C PHE A 102 5.99 1.69 -14.85
N ALA A 103 6.51 2.89 -14.97
CA ALA A 103 7.02 3.37 -16.25
C ALA A 103 8.23 2.53 -16.64
N ASP A 104 8.18 1.96 -17.77
CA ASP A 104 9.11 0.99 -18.31
C ASP A 104 9.35 -0.17 -17.36
#